data_6a205836a179077565ae251dca51a825
#
_entry.id   6a205836a179077565ae251dca51a825
#
_cell.length_a   1.000
_cell.length_b   1.000
_cell.length_c   1.000
_cell.angle_alpha   90.00
_cell.angle_beta   90.00
_cell.angle_gamma   90.00
#
_symmetry.space_group_name_H-M   'P 1'
#
loop_
_entity.id
_entity.type
_entity.pdbx_description
1 polymer ?
#
loop_
_entity_poly.entity_id
_entity_poly.type
_entity_poly.pdbx_seq_one_letter_code
_entity_poly.pdbx_strand_id
1 'polypeptide(L)'
;MQRYVVILLLFLTTISSAMADTTDDLIQRVDSIMDNISQIYGKKQARIDFYKNMAEKSRKPETLLSAYDKLYDEYFVFQFDSAMVYVDKAIQLADRIGDKYHHDKSRIEKASLLAVGGLYGEAMGLLGEIDSVKLDDELRFTYTITHYYVYTYWADYCHDNTYSPRYRERADSYLKQAVAMLRPTDSYYDFFWGEYYIYVERNDQRALQHYFKTLKTVPVESRWYAMASYAIANNYSANNDNRKYEEYMLRACISDLLNCTRENLAMQDLAMYMFKKGDDNILLAERYINFAMDDAKNYNNRLRIIEISQKLPVIVSTYREKLSSQNSLMRMALLGVSVLCVFVVVLLYFYSRQNRQLARHRHELSQSNHLLSSLNEKLNTLNSRLLDTNSRRERLAKLYIDLCAKYIDRLSKFEVLVKRKIKVGQVNDLLNAASSSRLSEEDAATFMNSFDTAFLDLYPSFVTEFNALLREDGQIVPPHKGRLTTELRIYALIRLGVKESSEIAALLFYTPRTIYNYRSTIKSRARNRETFESDVEQLCRVIHAE
;
A
#
# COMPACT_ATOMS: atom_id res chain seq x y z
N MET A 1 -35.29 -40.05 -5.35
CA MET A 1 -34.56 -39.17 -4.42
C MET A 1 -33.32 -38.52 -5.03
N GLN A 2 -32.43 -39.20 -5.77
CA GLN A 2 -31.23 -38.58 -6.37
C GLN A 2 -31.52 -37.44 -7.39
N ARG A 3 -32.60 -37.50 -8.17
CA ARG A 3 -32.97 -36.42 -9.11
C ARG A 3 -33.41 -35.11 -8.44
N TYR A 4 -34.02 -35.17 -7.26
CA TYR A 4 -34.42 -33.97 -6.52
C TYR A 4 -33.28 -33.31 -5.77
N VAL A 5 -32.26 -34.09 -5.37
CA VAL A 5 -31.02 -33.55 -4.74
C VAL A 5 -30.18 -32.81 -5.77
N VAL A 6 -30.10 -33.29 -7.01
CA VAL A 6 -29.37 -32.61 -8.11
C VAL A 6 -30.08 -31.30 -8.52
N ILE A 7 -31.44 -31.28 -8.54
CA ILE A 7 -32.21 -30.08 -8.83
C ILE A 7 -32.09 -29.07 -7.67
N LEU A 8 -32.05 -29.53 -6.41
CA LEU A 8 -31.85 -28.66 -5.25
C LEU A 8 -30.40 -28.10 -5.21
N LEU A 9 -29.40 -28.88 -5.61
CA LEU A 9 -28.00 -28.42 -5.76
C LEU A 9 -27.86 -27.46 -6.94
N LEU A 10 -28.54 -27.68 -8.06
CA LEU A 10 -28.58 -26.73 -9.18
C LEU A 10 -29.35 -25.44 -8.85
N PHE A 11 -30.38 -25.49 -8.00
CA PHE A 11 -31.04 -24.30 -7.48
C PHE A 11 -30.21 -23.54 -6.44
N LEU A 12 -29.36 -24.23 -5.69
CA LEU A 12 -28.40 -23.60 -4.76
C LEU A 12 -27.20 -22.97 -5.48
N THR A 13 -26.87 -23.40 -6.69
CA THR A 13 -25.80 -22.79 -7.51
C THR A 13 -26.31 -21.64 -8.40
N THR A 14 -27.62 -21.50 -8.58
CA THR A 14 -28.22 -20.36 -9.32
C THR A 14 -28.69 -19.23 -8.42
N ILE A 15 -28.63 -19.37 -7.09
CA ILE A 15 -28.66 -18.26 -6.14
C ILE A 15 -27.21 -17.77 -5.88
N SER A 16 -26.42 -17.64 -6.93
CA SER A 16 -25.47 -16.55 -7.05
C SER A 16 -26.28 -15.33 -7.46
N SER A 17 -27.26 -14.99 -6.62
CA SER A 17 -27.86 -13.67 -6.61
C SER A 17 -26.69 -12.69 -6.57
N ALA A 18 -26.68 -11.73 -7.45
CA ALA A 18 -25.87 -10.54 -7.34
C ALA A 18 -26.08 -9.98 -5.91
N MET A 19 -25.35 -10.48 -4.93
CA MET A 19 -25.16 -9.79 -3.66
C MET A 19 -24.53 -8.48 -4.08
N ALA A 20 -25.27 -7.39 -3.90
CA ALA A 20 -24.70 -6.07 -4.06
C ALA A 20 -23.43 -6.04 -3.21
N ASP A 21 -22.29 -5.71 -3.83
CA ASP A 21 -21.02 -5.61 -3.14
C ASP A 21 -21.23 -4.82 -1.86
N THR A 22 -20.80 -5.34 -0.73
CA THR A 22 -20.82 -4.57 0.53
C THR A 22 -19.78 -3.45 0.42
N THR A 23 -19.94 -2.41 1.22
CA THR A 23 -18.94 -1.33 1.28
C THR A 23 -17.55 -1.87 1.62
N ASP A 24 -17.48 -2.89 2.49
CA ASP A 24 -16.23 -3.54 2.88
C ASP A 24 -15.59 -4.31 1.71
N ASP A 25 -16.40 -4.98 0.88
CA ASP A 25 -15.93 -5.65 -0.33
C ASP A 25 -15.35 -4.63 -1.34
N LEU A 26 -16.00 -3.48 -1.48
CA LEU A 26 -15.50 -2.41 -2.35
C LEU A 26 -14.20 -1.78 -1.81
N ILE A 27 -14.08 -1.59 -0.50
CA ILE A 27 -12.84 -1.14 0.14
C ILE A 27 -11.71 -2.14 -0.15
N GLN A 28 -11.96 -3.42 0.09
CA GLN A 28 -10.96 -4.47 -0.20
C GLN A 28 -10.57 -4.50 -1.67
N ARG A 29 -11.53 -4.25 -2.57
CA ARG A 29 -11.27 -4.18 -4.01
C ARG A 29 -10.41 -2.98 -4.39
N VAL A 30 -10.67 -1.79 -3.84
CA VAL A 30 -9.79 -0.62 -4.01
C VAL A 30 -8.38 -0.95 -3.53
N ASP A 31 -8.24 -1.52 -2.33
CA ASP A 31 -6.95 -1.94 -1.75
C ASP A 31 -6.21 -2.92 -2.65
N SER A 32 -6.89 -3.96 -3.09
CA SER A 32 -6.30 -4.98 -3.97
C SER A 32 -5.81 -4.39 -5.30
N ILE A 33 -6.57 -3.45 -5.89
CA ILE A 33 -6.18 -2.77 -7.13
C ILE A 33 -4.94 -1.89 -6.88
N MET A 34 -4.92 -1.13 -5.78
CA MET A 34 -3.79 -0.27 -5.44
C MET A 34 -2.50 -1.06 -5.18
N ASP A 35 -2.57 -2.25 -4.55
CA ASP A 35 -1.41 -3.11 -4.36
C ASP A 35 -0.87 -3.68 -5.67
N ASN A 36 -1.73 -3.83 -6.66
CA ASN A 36 -1.38 -4.33 -7.98
C ASN A 36 -1.30 -3.23 -9.04
N ILE A 37 -1.30 -1.95 -8.63
CA ILE A 37 -1.37 -0.80 -9.54
C ILE A 37 -0.22 -0.80 -10.56
N SER A 38 0.96 -1.28 -10.18
CA SER A 38 2.10 -1.41 -11.07
C SER A 38 1.83 -2.32 -12.28
N GLN A 39 1.01 -3.36 -12.10
CA GLN A 39 0.60 -4.24 -13.20
C GLN A 39 -0.35 -3.52 -14.16
N ILE A 40 -1.28 -2.73 -13.61
CA ILE A 40 -2.25 -1.96 -14.40
C ILE A 40 -1.51 -0.88 -15.19
N TYR A 41 -0.61 -0.15 -14.53
CA TYR A 41 0.26 0.83 -15.19
C TYR A 41 1.18 0.19 -16.24
N GLY A 42 1.66 -1.03 -16.01
CA GLY A 42 2.42 -1.79 -17.00
C GLY A 42 1.64 -2.08 -18.28
N LYS A 43 0.35 -2.42 -18.16
CA LYS A 43 -0.53 -2.60 -19.33
C LYS A 43 -0.76 -1.28 -20.07
N LYS A 44 -0.96 -0.18 -19.33
CA LYS A 44 -1.06 1.16 -19.90
C LYS A 44 0.21 1.54 -20.67
N GLN A 45 1.37 1.33 -20.04
CA GLN A 45 2.67 1.61 -20.63
C GLN A 45 2.90 0.78 -21.91
N ALA A 46 2.51 -0.48 -21.92
CA ALA A 46 2.63 -1.33 -23.11
C ALA A 46 1.81 -0.80 -24.31
N ARG A 47 0.60 -0.24 -24.06
CA ARG A 47 -0.18 0.43 -25.13
C ARG A 47 0.51 1.71 -25.60
N ILE A 48 1.01 2.51 -24.68
CA ILE A 48 1.79 3.72 -24.99
C ILE A 48 3.00 3.36 -25.87
N ASP A 49 3.76 2.34 -25.49
CA ASP A 49 4.95 1.93 -26.22
C ASP A 49 4.59 1.38 -27.62
N PHE A 50 3.46 0.70 -27.74
CA PHE A 50 2.93 0.26 -29.02
C PHE A 50 2.68 1.47 -29.96
N TYR A 51 1.98 2.50 -29.50
CA TYR A 51 1.69 3.68 -30.32
C TYR A 51 2.95 4.54 -30.59
N LYS A 52 3.91 4.60 -29.67
CA LYS A 52 5.21 5.22 -29.90
C LYS A 52 5.96 4.51 -31.04
N ASN A 53 6.04 3.20 -30.99
CA ASN A 53 6.64 2.40 -32.05
C ASN A 53 5.93 2.59 -33.39
N MET A 54 4.60 2.72 -33.38
CA MET A 54 3.83 3.00 -34.59
C MET A 54 4.20 4.37 -35.16
N ALA A 55 4.31 5.39 -34.30
CA ALA A 55 4.73 6.73 -34.70
C ALA A 55 6.16 6.77 -35.26
N GLU A 56 7.11 6.09 -34.60
CA GLU A 56 8.53 6.06 -35.02
C GLU A 56 8.74 5.34 -36.36
N LYS A 57 7.98 4.29 -36.61
CA LYS A 57 8.11 3.47 -37.84
C LYS A 57 7.32 4.03 -39.02
N SER A 58 6.34 4.90 -38.77
CA SER A 58 5.50 5.42 -39.83
C SER A 58 6.15 6.62 -40.52
N ARG A 59 6.04 6.61 -41.86
CA ARG A 59 6.35 7.79 -42.70
C ARG A 59 5.10 8.41 -43.32
N LYS A 60 3.94 7.77 -43.16
CA LYS A 60 2.66 8.27 -43.68
C LYS A 60 2.03 9.26 -42.70
N PRO A 61 1.73 10.48 -43.14
CA PRO A 61 1.18 11.51 -42.25
C PRO A 61 -0.10 11.07 -41.53
N GLU A 62 -1.00 10.38 -42.20
CA GLU A 62 -2.29 9.93 -41.64
C GLU A 62 -2.07 8.91 -40.51
N THR A 63 -1.13 7.97 -40.71
CA THR A 63 -0.76 6.98 -39.69
C THR A 63 -0.07 7.66 -38.50
N LEU A 64 0.71 8.70 -38.78
CA LEU A 64 1.42 9.44 -37.74
C LEU A 64 0.44 10.29 -36.90
N LEU A 65 -0.55 10.95 -37.54
CA LEU A 65 -1.63 11.67 -36.85
C LEU A 65 -2.42 10.70 -35.98
N SER A 66 -2.86 9.55 -36.53
CA SER A 66 -3.57 8.54 -35.75
C SER A 66 -2.75 8.05 -34.55
N ALA A 67 -1.43 7.87 -34.70
CA ALA A 67 -0.57 7.48 -33.58
C ALA A 67 -0.46 8.59 -32.51
N TYR A 68 -0.36 9.85 -32.93
CA TYR A 68 -0.32 10.98 -32.00
C TYR A 68 -1.64 11.16 -31.25
N ASP A 69 -2.78 11.01 -31.93
CA ASP A 69 -4.11 11.01 -31.31
C ASP A 69 -4.22 9.92 -30.24
N LYS A 70 -3.82 8.68 -30.58
CA LYS A 70 -3.83 7.57 -29.62
C LYS A 70 -2.88 7.80 -28.44
N LEU A 71 -1.72 8.39 -28.68
CA LEU A 71 -0.79 8.75 -27.61
C LEU A 71 -1.36 9.85 -26.73
N TYR A 72 -2.02 10.84 -27.33
CA TYR A 72 -2.75 11.84 -26.56
C TYR A 72 -3.84 11.20 -25.68
N ASP A 73 -4.70 10.35 -26.26
CA ASP A 73 -5.76 9.64 -25.53
C ASP A 73 -5.20 8.86 -24.33
N GLU A 74 -4.09 8.13 -24.54
CA GLU A 74 -3.45 7.34 -23.48
C GLU A 74 -2.84 8.22 -22.40
N TYR A 75 -2.28 9.36 -22.75
CA TYR A 75 -1.64 10.27 -21.80
C TYR A 75 -2.59 11.30 -21.16
N PHE A 76 -3.73 11.60 -21.77
CA PHE A 76 -4.66 12.64 -21.33
C PHE A 76 -5.07 12.55 -19.85
N VAL A 77 -5.31 11.36 -19.36
CA VAL A 77 -5.65 11.11 -17.94
C VAL A 77 -4.49 10.59 -17.11
N PHE A 78 -3.33 10.33 -17.74
CA PHE A 78 -2.20 9.63 -17.13
C PHE A 78 -0.97 10.51 -16.88
N GLN A 79 -0.63 11.38 -17.84
CA GLN A 79 0.54 12.26 -17.73
C GLN A 79 0.40 13.51 -18.60
N PHE A 80 0.22 14.66 -17.98
CA PHE A 80 -0.04 15.93 -18.63
C PHE A 80 1.03 16.34 -19.65
N ASP A 81 2.31 16.36 -19.23
CA ASP A 81 3.40 16.84 -20.10
C ASP A 81 3.56 15.99 -21.37
N SER A 82 3.38 14.68 -21.25
CA SER A 82 3.41 13.79 -22.40
C SER A 82 2.22 13.99 -23.33
N ALA A 83 1.01 14.18 -22.78
CA ALA A 83 -0.17 14.52 -23.58
C ALA A 83 0.06 15.82 -24.35
N MET A 84 0.64 16.83 -23.69
CA MET A 84 0.98 18.13 -24.33
C MET A 84 1.94 17.95 -25.50
N VAL A 85 2.98 17.14 -25.34
CA VAL A 85 3.94 16.85 -26.41
C VAL A 85 3.27 16.23 -27.64
N TYR A 86 2.34 15.29 -27.44
CA TYR A 86 1.74 14.60 -28.57
C TYR A 86 0.63 15.39 -29.25
N VAL A 87 -0.14 16.17 -28.50
CA VAL A 87 -1.11 17.09 -29.11
C VAL A 87 -0.43 18.20 -29.92
N ASP A 88 0.70 18.72 -29.43
CA ASP A 88 1.49 19.69 -30.19
C ASP A 88 2.08 19.10 -31.48
N LYS A 89 2.56 17.86 -31.44
CA LYS A 89 3.01 17.15 -32.63
C LYS A 89 1.87 16.93 -33.64
N ALA A 90 0.66 16.62 -33.15
CA ALA A 90 -0.51 16.45 -33.99
C ALA A 90 -0.89 17.76 -34.68
N ILE A 91 -0.94 18.87 -33.94
CA ILE A 91 -1.21 20.22 -34.50
C ILE A 91 -0.19 20.59 -35.58
N GLN A 92 1.12 20.45 -35.26
CA GLN A 92 2.19 20.79 -36.20
C GLN A 92 2.16 19.92 -37.48
N LEU A 93 1.81 18.66 -37.35
CA LEU A 93 1.71 17.75 -38.48
C LEU A 93 0.48 18.06 -39.33
N ALA A 94 -0.68 18.28 -38.71
CA ALA A 94 -1.92 18.62 -39.37
C ALA A 94 -1.79 19.95 -40.13
N ASP A 95 -1.16 20.97 -39.54
CA ASP A 95 -0.85 22.23 -40.19
C ASP A 95 0.05 22.03 -41.44
N ARG A 96 1.12 21.25 -41.28
CA ARG A 96 2.08 20.98 -42.39
C ARG A 96 1.44 20.31 -43.59
N ILE A 97 0.48 19.42 -43.37
CA ILE A 97 -0.19 18.67 -44.45
C ILE A 97 -1.50 19.31 -44.91
N GLY A 98 -1.90 20.40 -44.26
CA GLY A 98 -3.14 21.11 -44.57
C GLY A 98 -4.43 20.35 -44.11
N ASP A 99 -4.32 19.45 -43.13
CA ASP A 99 -5.46 18.70 -42.56
C ASP A 99 -6.17 19.57 -41.52
N LYS A 100 -7.17 20.30 -41.98
CA LYS A 100 -7.92 21.20 -41.12
C LYS A 100 -8.70 20.47 -40.04
N TYR A 101 -9.25 19.29 -40.31
CA TYR A 101 -10.01 18.53 -39.33
C TYR A 101 -9.14 18.14 -38.12
N HIS A 102 -8.00 17.50 -38.36
CA HIS A 102 -7.09 17.12 -37.27
C HIS A 102 -6.45 18.34 -36.61
N HIS A 103 -6.22 19.42 -37.35
CA HIS A 103 -5.73 20.65 -36.78
C HIS A 103 -6.71 21.24 -35.74
N ASP A 104 -7.99 21.42 -36.13
CA ASP A 104 -9.01 21.95 -35.22
C ASP A 104 -9.31 20.97 -34.06
N LYS A 105 -9.37 19.65 -34.34
CA LYS A 105 -9.51 18.60 -33.32
C LYS A 105 -8.41 18.70 -32.26
N SER A 106 -7.15 18.68 -32.68
CA SER A 106 -6.02 18.68 -31.73
C SER A 106 -5.93 20.01 -30.97
N ARG A 107 -6.39 21.14 -31.51
CA ARG A 107 -6.48 22.42 -30.79
C ARG A 107 -7.56 22.36 -29.70
N ILE A 108 -8.71 21.75 -29.96
CA ILE A 108 -9.76 21.55 -28.96
C ILE A 108 -9.24 20.61 -27.85
N GLU A 109 -8.56 19.53 -28.22
CA GLU A 109 -7.93 18.59 -27.30
C GLU A 109 -6.88 19.27 -26.43
N LYS A 110 -6.03 20.13 -27.03
CA LYS A 110 -5.05 20.94 -26.29
C LYS A 110 -5.72 21.89 -25.33
N ALA A 111 -6.81 22.55 -25.73
CA ALA A 111 -7.57 23.44 -24.85
C ALA A 111 -8.17 22.66 -23.66
N SER A 112 -8.69 21.46 -23.89
CA SER A 112 -9.17 20.58 -22.83
C SER A 112 -8.05 20.22 -21.84
N LEU A 113 -6.87 19.86 -22.35
CA LEU A 113 -5.70 19.54 -21.53
C LEU A 113 -5.22 20.76 -20.72
N LEU A 114 -5.15 21.93 -21.34
CA LEU A 114 -4.80 23.19 -20.67
C LEU A 114 -5.77 23.51 -19.53
N ALA A 115 -7.08 23.26 -19.72
CA ALA A 115 -8.09 23.46 -18.69
C ALA A 115 -7.85 22.55 -17.48
N VAL A 116 -7.56 21.26 -17.71
CA VAL A 116 -7.18 20.32 -16.65
C VAL A 116 -5.90 20.73 -15.93
N GLY A 117 -4.94 21.31 -16.66
CA GLY A 117 -3.70 21.87 -16.12
C GLY A 117 -3.86 23.20 -15.38
N GLY A 118 -5.08 23.81 -15.35
CA GLY A 118 -5.33 25.09 -14.71
C GLY A 118 -4.95 26.31 -15.54
N LEU A 119 -4.67 26.13 -16.83
CA LEU A 119 -4.28 27.19 -17.78
C LEU A 119 -5.50 27.68 -18.57
N TYR A 120 -6.49 28.23 -17.85
CA TYR A 120 -7.82 28.54 -18.39
C TYR A 120 -7.78 29.68 -19.44
N GLY A 121 -6.93 30.68 -19.21
CA GLY A 121 -6.75 31.80 -20.16
C GLY A 121 -6.21 31.32 -21.50
N GLU A 122 -5.21 30.47 -21.48
CA GLU A 122 -4.60 29.86 -22.66
C GLU A 122 -5.59 28.93 -23.38
N ALA A 123 -6.36 28.14 -22.60
CA ALA A 123 -7.40 27.30 -23.16
C ALA A 123 -8.47 28.09 -23.90
N MET A 124 -8.95 29.19 -23.31
CA MET A 124 -9.94 30.09 -23.92
C MET A 124 -9.38 30.84 -25.11
N GLY A 125 -8.12 31.28 -25.06
CA GLY A 125 -7.44 31.88 -26.19
C GLY A 125 -7.41 30.94 -27.39
N LEU A 126 -7.01 29.70 -27.16
CA LEU A 126 -6.91 28.69 -28.21
C LEU A 126 -8.29 28.34 -28.81
N LEU A 127 -9.33 28.18 -27.97
CA LEU A 127 -10.71 27.97 -28.44
C LEU A 127 -11.25 29.18 -29.22
N GLY A 128 -10.91 30.41 -28.81
CA GLY A 128 -11.35 31.63 -29.48
C GLY A 128 -10.81 31.80 -30.90
N GLU A 129 -9.74 31.11 -31.27
CA GLU A 129 -9.18 31.11 -32.61
C GLU A 129 -9.85 30.09 -33.55
N ILE A 130 -10.72 29.23 -33.05
CA ILE A 130 -11.40 28.18 -33.83
C ILE A 130 -12.73 28.74 -34.39
N ASP A 131 -12.92 28.66 -35.69
CA ASP A 131 -14.19 29.02 -36.34
C ASP A 131 -15.22 27.87 -36.13
N SER A 132 -15.99 27.98 -35.06
CA SER A 132 -16.95 26.93 -34.65
C SER A 132 -18.05 26.66 -35.67
N VAL A 133 -18.33 27.61 -36.57
CA VAL A 133 -19.36 27.46 -37.63
C VAL A 133 -18.89 26.45 -38.68
N LYS A 134 -17.59 26.35 -38.91
CA LYS A 134 -16.99 25.45 -39.91
C LYS A 134 -16.69 24.05 -39.38
N LEU A 135 -16.88 23.82 -38.08
CA LEU A 135 -16.71 22.49 -37.51
C LEU A 135 -17.83 21.57 -37.95
N ASP A 136 -17.52 20.27 -38.17
CA ASP A 136 -18.53 19.24 -38.27
C ASP A 136 -19.25 19.02 -36.94
N ASP A 137 -20.28 18.20 -36.93
CA ASP A 137 -21.13 18.02 -35.74
C ASP A 137 -20.36 17.41 -34.56
N GLU A 138 -19.41 16.51 -34.80
CA GLU A 138 -18.60 15.85 -33.76
C GLU A 138 -17.63 16.83 -33.13
N LEU A 139 -16.87 17.54 -33.92
CA LEU A 139 -15.92 18.55 -33.42
C LEU A 139 -16.68 19.73 -32.78
N ARG A 140 -17.84 20.11 -33.31
CA ARG A 140 -18.68 21.17 -32.71
C ARG A 140 -19.17 20.76 -31.32
N PHE A 141 -19.59 19.51 -31.14
CA PHE A 141 -19.92 18.99 -29.82
C PHE A 141 -18.68 19.04 -28.90
N THR A 142 -17.54 18.50 -29.34
CA THR A 142 -16.30 18.47 -28.57
C THR A 142 -15.83 19.88 -28.21
N TYR A 143 -15.90 20.83 -29.12
CA TYR A 143 -15.63 22.25 -28.90
C TYR A 143 -16.55 22.84 -27.81
N THR A 144 -17.83 22.58 -27.92
CA THR A 144 -18.84 23.11 -26.99
C THR A 144 -18.68 22.52 -25.60
N ILE A 145 -18.44 21.21 -25.49
CA ILE A 145 -18.24 20.56 -24.20
C ILE A 145 -16.90 20.92 -23.56
N THR A 146 -15.88 21.22 -24.36
CA THR A 146 -14.62 21.73 -23.85
C THR A 146 -14.80 23.10 -23.19
N HIS A 147 -15.61 24.00 -23.75
CA HIS A 147 -15.96 25.26 -23.10
C HIS A 147 -16.67 25.04 -21.75
N TYR A 148 -17.61 24.07 -21.71
CA TYR A 148 -18.26 23.71 -20.45
C TYR A 148 -17.26 23.29 -19.39
N TYR A 149 -16.29 22.43 -19.72
CA TYR A 149 -15.26 22.00 -18.78
C TYR A 149 -14.32 23.13 -18.39
N VAL A 150 -13.87 23.96 -19.33
CA VAL A 150 -13.01 25.13 -19.01
C VAL A 150 -13.69 26.04 -17.99
N TYR A 151 -14.94 26.42 -18.22
CA TYR A 151 -15.66 27.29 -17.29
C TYR A 151 -16.00 26.61 -15.97
N THR A 152 -16.28 25.31 -15.97
CA THR A 152 -16.51 24.53 -14.76
C THR A 152 -15.26 24.51 -13.87
N TYR A 153 -14.11 24.13 -14.44
CA TYR A 153 -12.85 24.09 -13.69
C TYR A 153 -12.39 25.48 -13.25
N TRP A 154 -12.64 26.50 -14.07
CA TRP A 154 -12.32 27.87 -13.70
C TRP A 154 -13.17 28.38 -12.54
N ALA A 155 -14.46 28.04 -12.52
CA ALA A 155 -15.35 28.34 -11.42
C ALA A 155 -14.89 27.64 -10.12
N ASP A 156 -14.50 26.37 -10.23
CA ASP A 156 -13.97 25.58 -9.09
C ASP A 156 -12.64 26.15 -8.56
N TYR A 157 -11.78 26.63 -9.45
CA TYR A 157 -10.50 27.23 -9.06
C TYR A 157 -10.67 28.57 -8.34
N CYS A 158 -11.57 29.44 -8.81
CA CYS A 158 -11.72 30.79 -8.27
C CYS A 158 -12.26 30.80 -6.85
N HIS A 159 -13.23 29.96 -6.53
CA HIS A 159 -13.90 29.88 -5.22
C HIS A 159 -14.33 31.24 -4.63
N ASP A 160 -14.67 32.22 -5.49
CA ASP A 160 -15.07 33.54 -5.08
C ASP A 160 -16.54 33.84 -5.39
N ASN A 161 -17.12 34.84 -4.73
CA ASN A 161 -18.53 35.18 -4.88
C ASN A 161 -18.86 36.00 -6.15
N THR A 162 -17.86 36.44 -6.91
CA THR A 162 -18.05 37.32 -8.06
C THR A 162 -17.87 36.59 -9.38
N TYR A 163 -16.77 35.89 -9.55
CA TYR A 163 -16.39 35.24 -10.81
C TYR A 163 -16.88 33.80 -10.91
N SER A 164 -16.80 33.03 -9.83
CA SER A 164 -17.28 31.64 -9.85
C SER A 164 -18.74 31.51 -10.33
N PRO A 165 -19.71 32.31 -9.84
CA PRO A 165 -21.09 32.24 -10.35
C PRO A 165 -21.20 32.57 -11.84
N ARG A 166 -20.45 33.55 -12.31
CA ARG A 166 -20.43 33.94 -13.73
C ARG A 166 -19.86 32.84 -14.63
N TYR A 167 -18.82 32.18 -14.17
CA TYR A 167 -18.26 31.04 -14.91
C TYR A 167 -19.20 29.85 -14.88
N ARG A 168 -19.91 29.61 -13.78
CA ARG A 168 -20.95 28.57 -13.71
C ARG A 168 -22.07 28.83 -14.70
N GLU A 169 -22.59 30.07 -14.76
CA GLU A 169 -23.64 30.44 -15.72
C GLU A 169 -23.20 30.19 -17.17
N ARG A 170 -21.94 30.53 -17.49
CA ARG A 170 -21.39 30.24 -18.82
C ARG A 170 -21.27 28.73 -19.06
N ALA A 171 -20.77 27.97 -18.08
CA ALA A 171 -20.71 26.51 -18.16
C ALA A 171 -22.10 25.91 -18.43
N ASP A 172 -23.11 26.32 -17.66
CA ASP A 172 -24.49 25.86 -17.81
C ASP A 172 -25.04 26.16 -19.22
N SER A 173 -24.71 27.35 -19.77
CA SER A 173 -25.09 27.74 -21.15
C SER A 173 -24.46 26.81 -22.20
N TYR A 174 -23.15 26.49 -22.07
CA TYR A 174 -22.47 25.58 -22.98
C TYR A 174 -22.98 24.14 -22.82
N LEU A 175 -23.24 23.69 -21.60
CA LEU A 175 -23.81 22.37 -21.35
C LEU A 175 -25.20 22.24 -22.03
N LYS A 176 -26.05 23.25 -21.92
CA LYS A 176 -27.34 23.30 -22.60
C LYS A 176 -27.21 23.17 -24.12
N GLN A 177 -26.23 23.87 -24.70
CA GLN A 177 -25.94 23.75 -26.14
C GLN A 177 -25.41 22.37 -26.51
N ALA A 178 -24.49 21.80 -25.70
CA ALA A 178 -23.92 20.48 -25.96
C ALA A 178 -24.96 19.37 -25.95
N VAL A 179 -25.84 19.32 -24.92
CA VAL A 179 -26.87 18.26 -24.84
C VAL A 179 -27.88 18.35 -25.99
N ALA A 180 -28.13 19.53 -26.54
CA ALA A 180 -29.01 19.69 -27.70
C ALA A 180 -28.43 19.10 -28.99
N MET A 181 -27.13 18.84 -29.07
CA MET A 181 -26.46 18.19 -30.20
C MET A 181 -26.42 16.67 -30.08
N LEU A 182 -26.72 16.11 -28.88
CA LEU A 182 -26.57 14.69 -28.61
C LEU A 182 -27.71 13.86 -29.19
N ARG A 183 -27.34 12.69 -29.70
CA ARG A 183 -28.27 11.66 -30.13
C ARG A 183 -28.33 10.55 -29.08
N PRO A 184 -29.48 9.89 -28.87
CA PRO A 184 -29.62 8.77 -27.91
C PRO A 184 -28.65 7.60 -28.15
N THR A 185 -28.04 7.54 -29.34
CA THR A 185 -27.06 6.51 -29.71
C THR A 185 -25.64 6.85 -29.27
N ASP A 186 -25.37 8.07 -28.87
CA ASP A 186 -24.03 8.52 -28.48
C ASP A 186 -23.70 7.94 -27.09
N SER A 187 -22.51 7.35 -26.95
CA SER A 187 -22.10 6.59 -25.76
C SER A 187 -22.09 7.40 -24.46
N TYR A 188 -21.98 8.71 -24.57
CA TYR A 188 -21.97 9.68 -23.46
C TYR A 188 -23.31 10.44 -23.32
N TYR A 189 -24.35 10.07 -24.08
CA TYR A 189 -25.65 10.74 -24.08
C TYR A 189 -26.23 10.83 -22.66
N ASP A 190 -26.40 9.68 -22.00
CA ASP A 190 -27.01 9.65 -20.66
C ASP A 190 -26.15 10.39 -19.63
N PHE A 191 -24.81 10.35 -19.73
CA PHE A 191 -23.95 11.09 -18.83
C PHE A 191 -24.20 12.61 -18.89
N PHE A 192 -24.15 13.20 -20.09
CA PHE A 192 -24.33 14.65 -20.21
C PHE A 192 -25.76 15.11 -19.97
N TRP A 193 -26.76 14.30 -20.23
CA TRP A 193 -28.13 14.58 -19.79
C TRP A 193 -28.24 14.54 -18.26
N GLY A 194 -27.52 13.66 -17.58
CA GLY A 194 -27.37 13.68 -16.12
C GLY A 194 -26.80 15.00 -15.63
N GLU A 195 -25.68 15.46 -16.20
CA GLU A 195 -25.06 16.76 -15.91
C GLU A 195 -26.05 17.93 -16.14
N TYR A 196 -26.77 17.91 -17.26
CA TYR A 196 -27.76 18.93 -17.58
C TYR A 196 -28.86 18.99 -16.52
N TYR A 197 -29.41 17.85 -16.12
CA TYR A 197 -30.44 17.82 -15.09
C TYR A 197 -29.94 18.29 -13.72
N ILE A 198 -28.71 18.03 -13.35
CA ILE A 198 -28.14 18.52 -12.09
C ILE A 198 -27.87 20.02 -12.14
N TYR A 199 -27.16 20.49 -13.16
CA TYR A 199 -26.61 21.85 -13.14
C TYR A 199 -27.56 22.89 -13.74
N VAL A 200 -28.34 22.53 -14.76
CA VAL A 200 -29.22 23.46 -15.46
C VAL A 200 -30.66 23.37 -14.96
N GLU A 201 -31.22 22.17 -14.92
CA GLU A 201 -32.64 21.94 -14.54
C GLU A 201 -32.84 21.83 -13.02
N ARG A 202 -31.79 21.59 -12.26
CA ARG A 202 -31.82 21.37 -10.80
C ARG A 202 -32.76 20.23 -10.40
N ASN A 203 -32.75 19.13 -11.15
CA ASN A 203 -33.60 17.97 -10.99
C ASN A 203 -32.78 16.71 -10.69
N ASP A 204 -32.50 16.48 -9.42
CA ASP A 204 -31.66 15.38 -8.92
C ASP A 204 -32.21 14.01 -9.34
N GLN A 205 -33.52 13.83 -9.33
CA GLN A 205 -34.15 12.54 -9.63
C GLN A 205 -33.92 12.14 -11.10
N ARG A 206 -34.10 13.09 -12.03
CA ARG A 206 -33.84 12.84 -13.45
C ARG A 206 -32.35 12.63 -13.71
N ALA A 207 -31.50 13.42 -13.08
CA ALA A 207 -30.06 13.26 -13.19
C ALA A 207 -29.60 11.86 -12.78
N LEU A 208 -30.04 11.38 -11.60
CA LEU A 208 -29.73 10.02 -11.12
C LEU A 208 -30.21 8.94 -12.11
N GLN A 209 -31.40 9.08 -12.70
CA GLN A 209 -31.89 8.14 -13.71
C GLN A 209 -30.92 8.02 -14.89
N HIS A 210 -30.39 9.13 -15.37
CA HIS A 210 -29.44 9.17 -16.48
C HIS A 210 -28.07 8.63 -16.08
N TYR A 211 -27.53 9.01 -14.93
CA TYR A 211 -26.27 8.46 -14.45
C TYR A 211 -26.34 6.93 -14.23
N PHE A 212 -27.45 6.42 -13.69
CA PHE A 212 -27.62 4.96 -13.56
C PHE A 212 -27.73 4.24 -14.92
N LYS A 213 -28.26 4.88 -15.95
CA LYS A 213 -28.21 4.34 -17.31
C LYS A 213 -26.77 4.31 -17.82
N THR A 214 -26.00 5.37 -17.59
CA THR A 214 -24.56 5.40 -17.93
C THR A 214 -23.84 4.21 -17.31
N LEU A 215 -24.01 3.96 -16.00
CA LEU A 215 -23.36 2.82 -15.32
C LEU A 215 -23.74 1.45 -15.90
N LYS A 216 -24.90 1.34 -16.53
CA LYS A 216 -25.37 0.09 -17.16
C LYS A 216 -24.84 -0.11 -18.58
N THR A 217 -24.48 0.96 -19.26
CA THR A 217 -24.12 0.95 -20.68
C THR A 217 -22.63 1.00 -20.93
N VAL A 218 -21.83 1.50 -19.97
CA VAL A 218 -20.38 1.61 -20.11
C VAL A 218 -19.65 0.60 -19.21
N PRO A 219 -18.48 0.09 -19.62
CA PRO A 219 -17.68 -0.79 -18.78
C PRO A 219 -17.12 -0.05 -17.55
N VAL A 220 -16.81 -0.82 -16.50
CA VAL A 220 -16.28 -0.28 -15.23
C VAL A 220 -14.93 0.45 -15.44
N GLU A 221 -14.15 0.02 -16.42
CA GLU A 221 -12.86 0.63 -16.79
C GLU A 221 -13.01 1.92 -17.61
N SER A 222 -14.25 2.37 -17.85
CA SER A 222 -14.50 3.60 -18.60
C SER A 222 -14.45 4.83 -17.71
N ARG A 223 -13.80 5.90 -18.18
CA ARG A 223 -13.85 7.20 -17.52
C ARG A 223 -15.28 7.68 -17.26
N TRP A 224 -16.23 7.38 -18.16
CA TRP A 224 -17.64 7.72 -17.98
C TRP A 224 -18.27 7.02 -16.79
N TYR A 225 -17.85 5.78 -16.49
CA TYR A 225 -18.28 5.06 -15.30
C TYR A 225 -17.80 5.75 -14.02
N ALA A 226 -16.52 6.13 -13.98
CA ALA A 226 -15.95 6.86 -12.84
C ALA A 226 -16.68 8.17 -12.60
N MET A 227 -16.85 8.99 -13.65
CA MET A 227 -17.51 10.29 -13.58
C MET A 227 -18.97 10.17 -13.16
N ALA A 228 -19.73 9.23 -13.72
CA ALA A 228 -21.13 8.98 -13.34
C ALA A 228 -21.24 8.48 -11.89
N SER A 229 -20.34 7.58 -11.44
CA SER A 229 -20.31 7.12 -10.06
C SER A 229 -20.01 8.26 -9.09
N TYR A 230 -19.04 9.13 -9.43
CA TYR A 230 -18.71 10.30 -8.64
C TYR A 230 -19.88 11.30 -8.55
N ALA A 231 -20.58 11.54 -9.67
CA ALA A 231 -21.77 12.40 -9.70
C ALA A 231 -22.91 11.84 -8.84
N ILE A 232 -23.17 10.53 -8.92
CA ILE A 232 -24.14 9.82 -8.07
C ILE A 232 -23.75 9.96 -6.59
N ALA A 233 -22.48 9.74 -6.25
CA ALA A 233 -21.99 9.89 -4.88
C ALA A 233 -22.29 11.30 -4.35
N ASN A 234 -21.93 12.34 -5.10
CA ASN A 234 -22.16 13.73 -4.67
C ASN A 234 -23.64 14.04 -4.50
N ASN A 235 -24.50 13.51 -5.34
CA ASN A 235 -25.96 13.65 -5.18
C ASN A 235 -26.44 13.01 -3.88
N TYR A 236 -25.98 11.82 -3.53
CA TYR A 236 -26.31 11.18 -2.25
C TYR A 236 -25.72 11.91 -1.06
N SER A 237 -24.55 12.51 -1.19
CA SER A 237 -23.97 13.37 -0.17
C SER A 237 -24.84 14.58 0.12
N ALA A 238 -25.34 15.25 -0.91
CA ALA A 238 -26.24 16.39 -0.77
C ALA A 238 -27.57 16.01 -0.07
N ASN A 239 -27.99 14.75 -0.20
CA ASN A 239 -29.18 14.20 0.44
C ASN A 239 -28.88 13.48 1.78
N ASN A 240 -27.68 13.58 2.32
CA ASN A 240 -27.21 12.96 3.56
C ASN A 240 -27.28 11.42 3.59
N ASP A 241 -27.30 10.75 2.43
CA ASP A 241 -27.20 9.28 2.33
C ASP A 241 -25.72 8.87 2.28
N ASN A 242 -25.09 8.86 3.45
CA ASN A 242 -23.66 8.57 3.59
C ASN A 242 -23.30 7.15 3.11
N ARG A 243 -24.20 6.17 3.22
CA ARG A 243 -23.94 4.80 2.80
C ARG A 243 -23.79 4.71 1.28
N LYS A 244 -24.73 5.31 0.56
CA LYS A 244 -24.67 5.34 -0.91
C LYS A 244 -23.56 6.26 -1.42
N TYR A 245 -23.31 7.37 -0.73
CA TYR A 245 -22.14 8.20 -1.01
C TYR A 245 -20.85 7.36 -1.00
N GLU A 246 -20.63 6.61 0.07
CA GLU A 246 -19.44 5.76 0.21
C GLU A 246 -19.39 4.69 -0.88
N GLU A 247 -20.49 4.01 -1.14
CA GLU A 247 -20.58 2.98 -2.19
C GLU A 247 -20.17 3.53 -3.56
N TYR A 248 -20.81 4.62 -3.99
CA TYR A 248 -20.55 5.16 -5.33
C TYR A 248 -19.21 5.89 -5.43
N MET A 249 -18.71 6.46 -4.36
CA MET A 249 -17.35 7.01 -4.30
C MET A 249 -16.28 5.92 -4.46
N LEU A 250 -16.47 4.77 -3.80
CA LEU A 250 -15.59 3.60 -3.97
C LEU A 250 -15.65 3.05 -5.40
N ARG A 251 -16.84 3.00 -6.01
CA ARG A 251 -16.99 2.60 -7.42
C ARG A 251 -16.29 3.55 -8.38
N ALA A 252 -16.33 4.86 -8.12
CA ALA A 252 -15.58 5.85 -8.88
C ALA A 252 -14.07 5.62 -8.76
N CYS A 253 -13.57 5.44 -7.53
CA CYS A 253 -12.15 5.14 -7.30
C CYS A 253 -11.70 3.85 -8.00
N ILE A 254 -12.49 2.78 -7.94
CA ILE A 254 -12.18 1.52 -8.64
C ILE A 254 -12.05 1.75 -10.15
N SER A 255 -13.00 2.49 -10.72
CA SER A 255 -13.00 2.78 -12.15
C SER A 255 -11.79 3.63 -12.56
N ASP A 256 -11.48 4.69 -11.82
CA ASP A 256 -10.30 5.54 -12.07
C ASP A 256 -8.99 4.76 -11.99
N LEU A 257 -8.84 3.91 -10.98
CA LEU A 257 -7.67 3.05 -10.83
C LEU A 257 -7.50 2.09 -12.01
N LEU A 258 -8.59 1.44 -12.44
CA LEU A 258 -8.57 0.49 -13.57
C LEU A 258 -8.27 1.19 -14.90
N ASN A 259 -8.76 2.42 -15.08
CA ASN A 259 -8.50 3.24 -16.27
C ASN A 259 -7.16 3.98 -16.22
N CYS A 260 -6.41 3.88 -15.13
CA CYS A 260 -5.17 4.64 -14.88
C CYS A 260 -5.40 6.16 -14.90
N THR A 261 -6.55 6.63 -14.40
CA THR A 261 -6.86 8.06 -14.31
C THR A 261 -6.15 8.66 -13.10
N ARG A 262 -5.09 9.44 -13.35
CA ARG A 262 -4.36 10.17 -12.31
C ARG A 262 -4.92 11.58 -12.07
N GLU A 263 -5.72 12.07 -12.98
CA GLU A 263 -6.49 13.29 -12.87
C GLU A 263 -7.89 12.97 -12.34
N ASN A 264 -8.03 12.70 -11.05
CA ASN A 264 -9.29 12.34 -10.43
C ASN A 264 -9.52 13.07 -9.10
N LEU A 265 -10.79 13.16 -8.70
CA LEU A 265 -11.26 13.74 -7.43
C LEU A 265 -11.66 12.68 -6.42
N ALA A 266 -12.10 11.52 -6.92
CA ALA A 266 -12.77 10.51 -6.12
C ALA A 266 -11.92 10.04 -4.95
N MET A 267 -10.64 9.78 -5.18
CA MET A 267 -9.72 9.27 -4.17
C MET A 267 -9.46 10.27 -3.03
N GLN A 268 -9.27 11.57 -3.36
CA GLN A 268 -9.06 12.58 -2.32
C GLN A 268 -10.33 12.85 -1.50
N ASP A 269 -11.51 12.78 -2.12
CA ASP A 269 -12.78 13.02 -1.44
C ASP A 269 -13.18 11.80 -0.59
N LEU A 270 -12.90 10.58 -1.09
CA LEU A 270 -13.00 9.36 -0.30
C LEU A 270 -12.08 9.40 0.93
N ALA A 271 -10.84 9.87 0.77
CA ALA A 271 -9.91 10.05 1.89
C ALA A 271 -10.46 10.99 2.95
N MET A 272 -11.02 12.12 2.53
CA MET A 272 -11.65 13.08 3.46
C MET A 272 -12.90 12.52 4.13
N TYR A 273 -13.68 11.73 3.41
CA TYR A 273 -14.85 11.05 3.97
C TYR A 273 -14.41 10.03 5.03
N MET A 274 -13.42 9.19 4.73
CA MET A 274 -12.88 8.21 5.68
C MET A 274 -12.29 8.89 6.92
N PHE A 275 -11.62 10.02 6.75
CA PHE A 275 -11.15 10.84 7.87
C PHE A 275 -12.31 11.32 8.77
N LYS A 276 -13.39 11.84 8.18
CA LYS A 276 -14.58 12.31 8.91
C LYS A 276 -15.37 11.17 9.56
N LYS A 277 -15.29 9.95 9.03
CA LYS A 277 -15.98 8.76 9.54
C LYS A 277 -15.43 8.31 10.91
N GLY A 278 -14.24 8.77 11.29
CA GLY A 278 -13.69 8.61 12.62
C GLY A 278 -12.39 7.81 12.70
N ASP A 279 -11.91 7.64 13.91
CA ASP A 279 -10.57 7.12 14.22
C ASP A 279 -10.23 5.77 13.61
N ASP A 280 -11.20 4.88 13.48
CA ASP A 280 -10.95 3.53 12.91
C ASP A 280 -10.58 3.58 11.42
N ASN A 281 -10.97 4.66 10.72
CA ASN A 281 -10.73 4.85 9.30
C ASN A 281 -9.57 5.79 8.98
N ILE A 282 -8.87 6.31 10.00
CA ILE A 282 -7.80 7.28 9.80
C ILE A 282 -6.63 6.72 8.99
N LEU A 283 -6.35 5.44 9.13
CA LEU A 283 -5.32 4.72 8.34
C LEU A 283 -5.69 4.65 6.85
N LEU A 284 -6.99 4.40 6.57
CA LEU A 284 -7.50 4.40 5.20
C LEU A 284 -7.44 5.79 4.60
N ALA A 285 -7.86 6.82 5.36
CA ALA A 285 -7.83 8.20 4.89
C ALA A 285 -6.41 8.66 4.52
N GLU A 286 -5.43 8.33 5.36
CA GLU A 286 -4.02 8.68 5.12
C GLU A 286 -3.46 7.97 3.89
N ARG A 287 -3.77 6.68 3.74
CA ARG A 287 -3.39 5.91 2.57
C ARG A 287 -3.94 6.52 1.27
N TYR A 288 -5.23 6.82 1.24
CA TYR A 288 -5.92 7.31 0.05
C TYR A 288 -5.46 8.72 -0.34
N ILE A 289 -5.27 9.61 0.63
CA ILE A 289 -4.80 10.96 0.30
C ILE A 289 -3.37 10.99 -0.21
N ASN A 290 -2.50 10.09 0.29
CA ASN A 290 -1.14 9.99 -0.25
C ASN A 290 -1.12 9.44 -1.66
N PHE A 291 -1.93 8.42 -1.93
CA PHE A 291 -2.08 7.90 -3.28
C PHE A 291 -2.58 8.99 -4.23
N ALA A 292 -3.61 9.74 -3.83
CA ALA A 292 -4.13 10.87 -4.61
C ALA A 292 -3.06 11.96 -4.84
N MET A 293 -2.23 12.25 -3.83
CA MET A 293 -1.12 13.21 -3.97
C MET A 293 -0.05 12.71 -4.95
N ASP A 294 0.30 11.44 -4.90
CA ASP A 294 1.28 10.86 -5.82
C ASP A 294 0.75 10.84 -7.25
N ASP A 295 -0.52 10.51 -7.44
CA ASP A 295 -1.17 10.59 -8.75
C ASP A 295 -1.19 12.04 -9.28
N ALA A 296 -1.59 13.02 -8.46
CA ALA A 296 -1.61 14.42 -8.85
C ALA A 296 -0.23 14.95 -9.24
N LYS A 297 0.83 14.55 -8.51
CA LYS A 297 2.22 14.89 -8.84
C LYS A 297 2.69 14.22 -10.14
N ASN A 298 2.41 12.93 -10.30
CA ASN A 298 2.80 12.18 -11.50
C ASN A 298 2.07 12.66 -12.76
N TYR A 299 0.84 13.12 -12.59
CA TYR A 299 0.08 13.76 -13.66
C TYR A 299 0.56 15.21 -13.94
N ASN A 300 1.11 15.90 -12.96
CA ASN A 300 1.40 17.34 -12.93
C ASN A 300 0.13 18.22 -12.84
N ASN A 301 -0.88 17.77 -12.06
CA ASN A 301 -2.11 18.54 -11.83
C ASN A 301 -1.94 19.55 -10.69
N ARG A 302 -1.66 20.80 -11.04
CA ARG A 302 -1.39 21.88 -10.07
C ARG A 302 -2.57 22.14 -9.13
N LEU A 303 -3.81 22.13 -9.66
CA LEU A 303 -5.02 22.37 -8.87
C LEU A 303 -5.17 21.28 -7.81
N ARG A 304 -5.07 20.01 -8.21
CA ARG A 304 -5.20 18.87 -7.29
C ARG A 304 -4.10 18.84 -6.23
N ILE A 305 -2.86 19.15 -6.63
CA ILE A 305 -1.74 19.28 -5.67
C ILE A 305 -2.06 20.33 -4.60
N ILE A 306 -2.62 21.50 -5.00
CA ILE A 306 -3.00 22.56 -4.05
C ILE A 306 -4.12 22.09 -3.13
N GLU A 307 -5.20 21.53 -3.68
CA GLU A 307 -6.34 21.04 -2.89
C GLU A 307 -5.93 19.95 -1.89
N ILE A 308 -5.15 18.97 -2.34
CA ILE A 308 -4.67 17.89 -1.48
C ILE A 308 -3.70 18.44 -0.43
N SER A 309 -2.84 19.39 -0.77
CA SER A 309 -1.89 20.01 0.16
C SER A 309 -2.58 20.74 1.31
N GLN A 310 -3.83 21.19 1.14
CA GLN A 310 -4.63 21.77 2.23
C GLN A 310 -5.25 20.70 3.13
N LYS A 311 -5.62 19.55 2.58
CA LYS A 311 -6.29 18.43 3.28
C LYS A 311 -5.28 17.53 4.00
N LEU A 312 -4.15 17.26 3.37
CA LEU A 312 -3.12 16.32 3.82
C LEU A 312 -2.58 16.61 5.24
N PRO A 313 -2.22 17.85 5.61
CA PRO A 313 -1.66 18.12 6.94
C PRO A 313 -2.63 17.77 8.08
N VAL A 314 -3.94 17.98 7.89
CA VAL A 314 -4.97 17.69 8.88
C VAL A 314 -5.03 16.18 9.15
N ILE A 315 -5.10 15.39 8.10
CA ILE A 315 -5.16 13.92 8.21
C ILE A 315 -3.86 13.39 8.83
N VAL A 316 -2.71 13.87 8.33
CA VAL A 316 -1.38 13.43 8.78
C VAL A 316 -1.11 13.82 10.23
N SER A 317 -1.50 15.02 10.68
CA SER A 317 -1.31 15.44 12.09
C SER A 317 -2.12 14.57 13.04
N THR A 318 -3.40 14.33 12.76
CA THR A 318 -4.28 13.49 13.56
C THR A 318 -3.76 12.04 13.63
N TYR A 319 -3.28 11.52 12.50
CA TYR A 319 -2.67 10.20 12.50
C TYR A 319 -1.38 10.13 13.33
N ARG A 320 -0.50 11.16 13.23
CA ARG A 320 0.71 11.26 14.07
C ARG A 320 0.39 11.29 15.56
N GLU A 321 -0.64 12.03 15.94
CA GLU A 321 -1.09 12.09 17.34
C GLU A 321 -1.55 10.71 17.82
N LYS A 322 -2.35 10.00 17.01
CA LYS A 322 -2.80 8.64 17.32
C LYS A 322 -1.63 7.67 17.43
N LEU A 323 -0.70 7.71 16.48
CA LEU A 323 0.49 6.85 16.50
C LEU A 323 1.41 7.17 17.69
N SER A 324 1.59 8.47 18.00
CA SER A 324 2.36 8.93 19.16
C SER A 324 1.77 8.44 20.46
N SER A 325 0.44 8.52 20.60
CA SER A 325 -0.29 8.00 21.76
C SER A 325 -0.10 6.48 21.91
N GLN A 326 -0.30 5.71 20.85
CA GLN A 326 -0.07 4.27 20.84
C GLN A 326 1.39 3.92 21.17
N ASN A 327 2.35 4.62 20.58
CA ASN A 327 3.77 4.42 20.85
C ASN A 327 4.15 4.82 22.30
N SER A 328 3.52 5.82 22.89
CA SER A 328 3.74 6.20 24.30
C SER A 328 3.21 5.12 25.24
N LEU A 329 2.05 4.58 24.96
CA LEU A 329 1.43 3.48 25.72
C LEU A 329 2.29 2.22 25.64
N MET A 330 2.81 1.90 24.44
CA MET A 330 3.72 0.78 24.22
C MET A 330 5.08 0.98 24.93
N ARG A 331 5.62 2.21 24.92
CA ARG A 331 6.83 2.55 25.70
C ARG A 331 6.60 2.43 27.21
N MET A 332 5.45 2.89 27.71
CA MET A 332 5.09 2.72 29.13
C MET A 332 4.93 1.24 29.50
N ALA A 333 4.30 0.44 28.64
CA ALA A 333 4.20 -1.00 28.85
C ALA A 333 5.58 -1.68 28.86
N LEU A 334 6.47 -1.31 27.92
CA LEU A 334 7.85 -1.79 27.88
C LEU A 334 8.66 -1.38 29.11
N LEU A 335 8.49 -0.13 29.58
CA LEU A 335 9.10 0.33 30.84
C LEU A 335 8.56 -0.45 32.03
N GLY A 336 7.25 -0.70 32.10
CA GLY A 336 6.63 -1.52 33.12
C GLY A 336 7.18 -2.95 33.14
N VAL A 337 7.29 -3.59 31.97
CA VAL A 337 7.91 -4.91 31.83
C VAL A 337 9.39 -4.90 32.24
N SER A 338 10.13 -3.85 31.83
CA SER A 338 11.55 -3.69 32.18
C SER A 338 11.74 -3.55 33.71
N VAL A 339 10.89 -2.73 34.37
CA VAL A 339 10.90 -2.57 35.83
C VAL A 339 10.55 -3.89 36.52
N LEU A 340 9.55 -4.64 35.99
CA LEU A 340 9.16 -5.95 36.50
C LEU A 340 10.32 -6.95 36.38
N CYS A 341 11.01 -6.95 35.24
CA CYS A 341 12.22 -7.78 35.03
C CYS A 341 13.33 -7.44 36.02
N VAL A 342 13.59 -6.14 36.23
CA VAL A 342 14.58 -5.69 37.25
C VAL A 342 14.16 -6.13 38.64
N PHE A 343 12.87 -5.98 38.97
CA PHE A 343 12.35 -6.42 40.27
C PHE A 343 12.48 -7.92 40.49
N VAL A 344 12.19 -8.73 39.46
CA VAL A 344 12.37 -10.19 39.49
C VAL A 344 13.87 -10.54 39.66
N VAL A 345 14.76 -9.84 38.94
CA VAL A 345 16.21 -10.04 39.10
C VAL A 345 16.67 -9.70 40.52
N VAL A 346 16.17 -8.60 41.08
CA VAL A 346 16.46 -8.20 42.47
C VAL A 346 15.92 -9.22 43.47
N LEU A 347 14.70 -9.72 43.28
CA LEU A 347 14.13 -10.77 44.13
C LEU A 347 14.95 -12.07 44.05
N LEU A 348 15.36 -12.47 42.83
CA LEU A 348 16.22 -13.64 42.61
C LEU A 348 17.61 -13.44 43.25
N TYR A 349 18.16 -12.22 43.21
CA TYR A 349 19.39 -11.88 43.91
C TYR A 349 19.24 -12.01 45.43
N PHE A 350 18.18 -11.44 46.02
CA PHE A 350 17.90 -11.57 47.47
C PHE A 350 17.62 -13.01 47.88
N TYR A 351 16.82 -13.74 47.08
CA TYR A 351 16.54 -15.15 47.30
C TYR A 351 17.83 -16.00 47.22
N SER A 352 18.68 -15.72 46.22
CA SER A 352 20.00 -16.37 46.10
C SER A 352 20.92 -16.05 47.29
N ARG A 353 20.89 -14.78 47.74
CA ARG A 353 21.68 -14.32 48.89
C ARG A 353 21.17 -14.96 50.19
N GLN A 354 19.85 -15.02 50.37
CA GLN A 354 19.22 -15.69 51.54
C GLN A 354 19.50 -17.21 51.55
N ASN A 355 19.41 -17.84 50.39
CA ASN A 355 19.79 -19.27 50.27
C ASN A 355 21.29 -19.52 50.54
N ARG A 356 22.15 -18.58 50.12
CA ARG A 356 23.59 -18.64 50.46
C ARG A 356 23.85 -18.47 51.95
N GLN A 357 23.11 -17.60 52.61
CA GLN A 357 23.23 -17.44 54.08
C GLN A 357 22.66 -18.65 54.81
N LEU A 358 21.52 -19.19 54.36
CA LEU A 358 20.94 -20.39 54.89
C LEU A 358 21.83 -21.64 54.69
N ALA A 359 22.48 -21.69 53.51
CA ALA A 359 23.45 -22.74 53.21
C ALA A 359 24.72 -22.63 54.08
N ARG A 360 25.19 -21.40 54.38
CA ARG A 360 26.32 -21.17 55.31
C ARG A 360 25.97 -21.59 56.71
N HIS A 361 24.80 -21.18 57.25
CA HIS A 361 24.38 -21.63 58.58
C HIS A 361 24.13 -23.11 58.70
N ARG A 362 23.61 -23.78 57.64
CA ARG A 362 23.49 -25.24 57.60
C ARG A 362 24.86 -25.90 57.54
N HIS A 363 25.80 -25.27 56.86
CA HIS A 363 27.16 -25.81 56.79
C HIS A 363 27.89 -25.70 58.14
N GLU A 364 27.75 -24.57 58.87
CA GLU A 364 28.34 -24.42 60.22
C GLU A 364 27.74 -25.42 61.21
N LEU A 365 26.44 -25.75 61.09
CA LEU A 365 25.82 -26.79 61.93
C LEU A 365 26.26 -28.22 61.53
N SER A 366 26.52 -28.46 60.24
CA SER A 366 26.92 -29.76 59.73
C SER A 366 28.40 -30.10 59.96
N GLN A 367 29.25 -29.07 60.11
CA GLN A 367 30.69 -29.26 60.35
C GLN A 367 30.99 -29.93 61.66
N SER A 368 30.11 -29.87 62.63
CA SER A 368 30.28 -30.51 63.93
C SER A 368 30.13 -32.08 63.90
N ASN A 369 29.40 -32.61 62.88
CA ASN A 369 29.04 -34.04 62.93
C ASN A 369 29.48 -34.91 61.73
N HIS A 370 30.00 -34.37 60.66
CA HIS A 370 30.26 -35.18 59.45
C HIS A 370 31.50 -34.79 58.63
N LEU A 371 32.69 -34.84 59.24
CA LEU A 371 33.94 -34.46 58.54
C LEU A 371 34.45 -35.50 57.54
N LEU A 372 33.99 -36.74 57.57
CA LEU A 372 34.51 -37.81 56.71
C LEU A 372 33.53 -38.34 55.61
N SER A 373 32.23 -38.04 55.72
CA SER A 373 31.27 -38.47 54.68
C SER A 373 31.03 -37.40 53.59
N SER A 374 31.47 -36.19 53.80
CA SER A 374 31.02 -35.02 53.02
C SER A 374 31.78 -34.73 51.70
N LEU A 375 32.93 -35.38 51.44
CA LEU A 375 33.71 -35.04 50.25
C LEU A 375 33.14 -35.66 48.96
N ASN A 376 32.63 -36.88 49.01
CA ASN A 376 32.00 -37.52 47.86
C ASN A 376 30.61 -36.97 47.59
N GLU A 377 29.85 -36.59 48.62
CA GLU A 377 28.53 -35.98 48.47
C GLU A 377 28.64 -34.54 47.92
N LYS A 378 29.73 -33.83 48.30
CA LYS A 378 30.01 -32.49 47.78
C LYS A 378 30.28 -32.45 46.26
N LEU A 379 31.00 -33.43 45.74
CA LEU A 379 31.33 -33.53 44.30
C LEU A 379 30.05 -33.80 43.46
N ASN A 380 29.18 -34.66 43.90
CA ASN A 380 27.94 -35.00 43.20
C ASN A 380 26.93 -33.83 43.26
N THR A 381 26.85 -33.10 44.39
CA THR A 381 25.98 -31.93 44.50
C THR A 381 26.44 -30.74 43.64
N LEU A 382 27.78 -30.59 43.46
CA LEU A 382 28.34 -29.49 42.62
C LEU A 382 28.07 -29.77 41.13
N ASN A 383 28.23 -31.03 40.69
CA ASN A 383 27.95 -31.41 39.28
C ASN A 383 26.49 -31.28 38.92
N SER A 384 25.57 -31.67 39.83
CA SER A 384 24.14 -31.54 39.56
C SER A 384 23.68 -30.05 39.52
N ARG A 385 24.30 -29.16 40.34
CA ARG A 385 24.01 -27.71 40.31
C ARG A 385 24.52 -27.02 39.06
N LEU A 386 25.66 -27.45 38.54
CA LEU A 386 26.21 -26.98 37.26
C LEU A 386 25.28 -27.36 36.10
N LEU A 387 24.76 -28.58 36.11
CA LEU A 387 23.81 -29.08 35.12
C LEU A 387 22.47 -28.33 35.15
N ASP A 388 21.94 -28.06 36.36
CA ASP A 388 20.67 -27.35 36.53
C ASP A 388 20.81 -25.86 36.16
N THR A 389 21.97 -25.24 36.48
CA THR A 389 22.23 -23.84 36.14
C THR A 389 22.38 -23.66 34.63
N ASN A 390 23.01 -24.59 33.91
CA ASN A 390 23.12 -24.57 32.47
C ASN A 390 21.77 -24.77 31.78
N SER A 391 20.93 -25.70 32.28
CA SER A 391 19.59 -25.93 31.71
C SER A 391 18.61 -24.77 31.96
N ARG A 392 18.79 -24.02 33.07
CA ARG A 392 18.03 -22.81 33.35
C ARG A 392 18.43 -21.64 32.45
N ARG A 393 19.73 -21.50 32.16
CA ARG A 393 20.27 -20.55 31.20
C ARG A 393 19.72 -20.80 29.80
N GLU A 394 19.65 -22.05 29.36
CA GLU A 394 19.09 -22.40 28.04
C GLU A 394 17.58 -22.15 27.97
N ARG A 395 16.83 -22.40 29.04
CA ARG A 395 15.39 -22.11 29.11
C ARG A 395 15.08 -20.63 29.09
N LEU A 396 15.87 -19.80 29.77
CA LEU A 396 15.75 -18.34 29.75
C LEU A 396 16.06 -17.75 28.38
N ALA A 397 17.10 -18.25 27.72
CA ALA A 397 17.43 -17.85 26.35
C ALA A 397 16.32 -18.18 25.36
N LYS A 398 15.70 -19.37 25.49
CA LYS A 398 14.59 -19.81 24.66
C LYS A 398 13.35 -18.95 24.87
N LEU A 399 13.03 -18.60 26.12
CA LEU A 399 11.92 -17.68 26.46
C LEU A 399 12.11 -16.29 25.89
N TYR A 400 13.34 -15.78 25.89
CA TYR A 400 13.66 -14.46 25.34
C TYR A 400 13.50 -14.42 23.83
N ILE A 401 13.89 -15.49 23.15
CA ILE A 401 13.76 -15.63 21.69
C ILE A 401 12.30 -15.77 21.29
N ASP A 402 11.50 -16.52 22.04
CA ASP A 402 10.05 -16.66 21.82
C ASP A 402 9.30 -15.32 21.98
N LEU A 403 9.69 -14.51 22.95
CA LEU A 403 9.15 -13.16 23.16
C LEU A 403 9.50 -12.24 22.00
N CYS A 404 10.73 -12.26 21.54
CA CYS A 404 11.19 -11.50 20.39
C CYS A 404 10.50 -11.93 19.09
N ALA A 405 10.33 -13.23 18.88
CA ALA A 405 9.62 -13.79 17.72
C ALA A 405 8.15 -13.32 17.65
N LYS A 406 7.45 -13.34 18.79
CA LYS A 406 6.06 -12.83 18.87
C LYS A 406 5.97 -11.33 18.61
N TYR A 407 6.98 -10.57 19.01
CA TYR A 407 7.02 -9.13 18.79
C TYR A 407 7.26 -8.81 17.31
N ILE A 408 8.12 -9.57 16.66
CA ILE A 408 8.44 -9.48 15.23
C ILE A 408 7.24 -9.88 14.36
N ASP A 409 6.54 -10.94 14.73
CA ASP A 409 5.28 -11.35 14.07
C ASP A 409 4.21 -10.24 14.17
N ARG A 410 4.15 -9.55 15.31
CA ARG A 410 3.25 -8.41 15.52
C ARG A 410 3.61 -7.21 14.65
N LEU A 411 4.90 -6.90 14.50
CA LEU A 411 5.41 -5.84 13.62
C LEU A 411 5.20 -6.20 12.15
N SER A 412 5.46 -7.44 11.76
CA SER A 412 5.21 -7.94 10.39
C SER A 412 3.71 -7.94 10.04
N LYS A 413 2.83 -8.31 10.98
CA LYS A 413 1.39 -8.19 10.80
C LYS A 413 0.94 -6.73 10.71
N PHE A 414 1.58 -5.85 11.44
CA PHE A 414 1.36 -4.41 11.35
C PHE A 414 1.82 -3.87 9.99
N GLU A 415 2.96 -4.31 9.48
CA GLU A 415 3.47 -3.96 8.14
C GLU A 415 2.54 -4.46 7.02
N VAL A 416 2.02 -5.69 7.14
CA VAL A 416 1.03 -6.24 6.22
C VAL A 416 -0.30 -5.48 6.31
N LEU A 417 -0.70 -5.08 7.51
CA LEU A 417 -1.91 -4.28 7.74
C LEU A 417 -1.76 -2.86 7.18
N VAL A 418 -0.56 -2.30 7.30
CA VAL A 418 -0.12 -1.05 6.69
C VAL A 418 -0.16 -1.17 5.17
N LYS A 419 0.48 -2.16 4.58
CA LYS A 419 0.47 -2.44 3.14
C LYS A 419 -0.94 -2.70 2.59
N ARG A 420 -1.77 -3.41 3.33
CA ARG A 420 -3.16 -3.69 2.98
C ARG A 420 -4.03 -2.42 2.99
N LYS A 421 -3.81 -1.51 3.93
CA LYS A 421 -4.54 -0.24 4.01
C LYS A 421 -4.11 0.77 2.95
N ILE A 422 -2.84 0.74 2.49
CA ILE A 422 -2.36 1.50 1.32
C ILE A 422 -3.05 1.05 0.03
N LYS A 423 -3.37 -0.23 -0.13
CA LYS A 423 -4.09 -0.78 -1.31
C LYS A 423 -5.53 -0.28 -1.46
N VAL A 424 -6.17 0.09 -0.39
CA VAL A 424 -7.59 0.46 -0.35
C VAL A 424 -7.80 1.99 -0.46
N GLY A 425 -6.70 2.75 -0.82
CA GLY A 425 -6.83 4.19 -1.11
C GLY A 425 -7.05 5.08 0.13
N GLN A 426 -6.85 4.57 1.34
CA GLN A 426 -6.91 5.35 2.57
C GLN A 426 -5.52 5.90 2.94
N VAL A 427 -4.99 6.75 2.09
CA VAL A 427 -3.56 7.11 2.06
C VAL A 427 -3.15 8.08 3.17
N ASN A 428 -4.07 8.87 3.68
CA ASN A 428 -3.74 9.83 4.74
C ASN A 428 -3.49 9.19 6.12
N ASP A 429 -4.05 8.02 6.36
CA ASP A 429 -3.77 7.26 7.58
C ASP A 429 -2.38 6.60 7.57
N LEU A 430 -1.75 6.53 6.44
CA LEU A 430 -0.56 5.70 6.23
C LEU A 430 0.74 6.46 6.03
N LEU A 431 0.69 7.78 5.81
CA LEU A 431 1.93 8.57 5.67
C LEU A 431 2.76 8.53 6.96
N ASN A 432 2.09 8.38 8.07
CA ASN A 432 2.74 8.30 9.37
C ASN A 432 3.15 6.88 9.78
N ALA A 433 2.51 5.84 9.23
CA ALA A 433 2.99 4.46 9.41
C ALA A 433 4.20 4.16 8.51
N ALA A 434 4.25 4.70 7.30
CA ALA A 434 5.40 4.53 6.40
C ALA A 434 6.65 5.29 6.90
N SER A 435 6.50 6.39 7.63
CA SER A 435 7.61 7.02 8.35
C SER A 435 8.06 6.20 9.57
N SER A 436 7.22 5.31 10.09
CA SER A 436 7.59 4.34 11.13
C SER A 436 8.24 3.06 10.58
N SER A 437 8.21 2.80 9.26
CA SER A 437 8.96 1.68 8.68
C SER A 437 10.47 1.89 8.76
N ARG A 438 10.96 3.13 8.80
CA ARG A 438 12.35 3.44 9.17
C ARG A 438 12.67 3.07 10.61
N LEU A 439 11.72 3.27 11.52
CA LEU A 439 11.84 2.81 12.90
C LEU A 439 11.87 1.27 13.00
N SER A 440 11.12 0.56 12.13
CA SER A 440 11.14 -0.91 12.13
C SER A 440 12.43 -1.50 11.57
N GLU A 441 13.10 -0.85 10.62
CA GLU A 441 14.42 -1.27 10.11
C GLU A 441 15.54 -1.02 11.11
N GLU A 442 15.49 0.09 11.84
CA GLU A 442 16.47 0.45 12.88
C GLU A 442 16.28 -0.42 14.13
N ASP A 443 15.03 -0.70 14.49
CA ASP A 443 14.68 -1.66 15.55
C ASP A 443 15.06 -3.09 15.17
N ALA A 444 14.88 -3.51 13.93
CA ALA A 444 15.30 -4.81 13.43
C ALA A 444 16.83 -4.96 13.46
N ALA A 445 17.56 -3.93 13.04
CA ALA A 445 19.02 -3.93 13.10
C ALA A 445 19.53 -3.97 14.55
N THR A 446 18.89 -3.22 15.44
CA THR A 446 19.22 -3.21 16.89
C THR A 446 18.91 -4.55 17.52
N PHE A 447 17.79 -5.17 17.17
CA PHE A 447 17.43 -6.51 17.62
C PHE A 447 18.46 -7.56 17.17
N MET A 448 18.82 -7.57 15.88
CA MET A 448 19.81 -8.51 15.34
C MET A 448 21.16 -8.36 16.02
N ASN A 449 21.54 -7.13 16.35
CA ASN A 449 22.77 -6.85 17.09
C ASN A 449 22.73 -7.40 18.52
N SER A 450 21.59 -7.23 19.19
CA SER A 450 21.38 -7.76 20.53
C SER A 450 21.32 -9.29 20.54
N PHE A 451 20.69 -9.87 19.53
CA PHE A 451 20.66 -11.32 19.32
C PHE A 451 22.05 -11.90 19.13
N ASP A 452 22.84 -11.33 18.22
CA ASP A 452 24.19 -11.79 17.94
C ASP A 452 25.05 -11.80 19.21
N THR A 453 24.99 -10.69 19.97
CA THR A 453 25.75 -10.56 21.22
C THR A 453 25.31 -11.60 22.25
N ALA A 454 24.00 -11.68 22.52
CA ALA A 454 23.46 -12.60 23.50
C ALA A 454 23.71 -14.06 23.12
N PHE A 455 23.62 -14.39 21.83
CA PHE A 455 23.86 -15.73 21.33
C PHE A 455 25.34 -16.12 21.44
N LEU A 456 26.24 -15.23 21.06
CA LEU A 456 27.68 -15.50 21.12
C LEU A 456 28.21 -15.50 22.56
N ASP A 457 27.57 -14.76 23.46
CA ASP A 457 27.88 -14.85 24.91
C ASP A 457 27.48 -16.20 25.49
N LEU A 458 26.36 -16.76 25.02
CA LEU A 458 25.91 -18.10 25.42
C LEU A 458 26.71 -19.23 24.76
N TYR A 459 27.11 -19.04 23.51
CA TYR A 459 27.78 -20.02 22.67
C TYR A 459 29.05 -19.44 22.00
N PRO A 460 30.10 -19.15 22.77
CA PRO A 460 31.30 -18.49 22.24
C PRO A 460 32.01 -19.28 21.14
N SER A 461 31.94 -20.59 21.17
CA SER A 461 32.56 -21.50 20.19
C SER A 461 31.70 -21.75 18.95
N PHE A 462 30.46 -21.25 18.91
CA PHE A 462 29.49 -21.61 17.87
C PHE A 462 30.01 -21.41 16.44
N VAL A 463 30.64 -20.27 16.14
CA VAL A 463 31.14 -19.96 14.79
C VAL A 463 32.26 -20.94 14.39
N THR A 464 33.13 -21.26 15.33
CA THR A 464 34.27 -22.17 15.10
C THR A 464 33.74 -23.61 14.88
N GLU A 465 32.87 -24.07 15.77
CA GLU A 465 32.28 -25.40 15.67
C GLU A 465 31.36 -25.55 14.45
N PHE A 466 30.61 -24.52 14.12
CA PHE A 466 29.77 -24.49 12.92
C PHE A 466 30.63 -24.61 11.64
N ASN A 467 31.70 -23.84 11.55
CA ASN A 467 32.62 -23.90 10.41
C ASN A 467 33.35 -25.25 10.29
N ALA A 468 33.54 -25.97 11.39
CA ALA A 468 34.06 -27.34 11.35
C ALA A 468 33.12 -28.34 10.67
N LEU A 469 31.83 -28.09 10.63
CA LEU A 469 30.83 -28.89 9.89
C LEU A 469 30.82 -28.60 8.38
N LEU A 470 31.46 -27.49 7.94
CA LEU A 470 31.52 -27.09 6.54
C LEU A 470 32.86 -27.51 5.91
N ARG A 471 32.87 -27.62 4.58
CA ARG A 471 34.08 -27.80 3.81
C ARG A 471 34.94 -26.51 3.87
N GLU A 472 36.25 -26.60 3.65
CA GLU A 472 37.17 -25.46 3.75
C GLU A 472 36.78 -24.29 2.82
N ASP A 473 36.30 -24.60 1.61
CA ASP A 473 35.85 -23.63 0.61
C ASP A 473 34.46 -23.03 0.93
N GLY A 474 33.77 -23.59 1.92
CA GLY A 474 32.41 -23.20 2.31
C GLY A 474 32.29 -22.50 3.64
N GLN A 475 33.40 -22.28 4.37
CA GLN A 475 33.38 -21.66 5.69
C GLN A 475 32.90 -20.20 5.66
N ILE A 476 32.23 -19.79 6.71
CA ILE A 476 31.63 -18.47 6.84
C ILE A 476 32.41 -17.65 7.87
N VAL A 477 33.01 -16.55 7.41
CA VAL A 477 33.72 -15.61 8.27
C VAL A 477 32.84 -14.41 8.57
N PRO A 478 32.45 -14.15 9.82
CA PRO A 478 31.72 -12.97 10.18
C PRO A 478 32.47 -11.67 9.83
N PRO A 479 31.78 -10.62 9.32
CA PRO A 479 32.45 -9.37 8.92
C PRO A 479 33.05 -8.61 10.08
N HIS A 480 32.54 -8.81 11.30
CA HIS A 480 33.06 -8.19 12.53
C HIS A 480 32.99 -9.17 13.69
N LYS A 481 33.94 -9.04 14.62
CA LYS A 481 33.95 -9.81 15.86
C LYS A 481 32.69 -9.50 16.69
N GLY A 482 31.93 -10.52 17.06
CA GLY A 482 30.70 -10.35 17.82
C GLY A 482 29.43 -10.15 16.95
N ARG A 483 29.54 -10.32 15.63
CA ARG A 483 28.41 -10.26 14.70
C ARG A 483 28.27 -11.56 13.93
N LEU A 484 27.01 -11.97 13.70
CA LEU A 484 26.71 -13.13 12.87
C LEU A 484 26.29 -12.66 11.47
N THR A 485 26.66 -13.43 10.44
CA THR A 485 26.07 -13.28 9.10
C THR A 485 24.64 -13.78 9.10
N THR A 486 23.86 -13.48 8.06
CA THR A 486 22.49 -13.98 7.91
C THR A 486 22.46 -15.52 7.97
N GLU A 487 23.40 -16.14 7.32
CA GLU A 487 23.55 -17.60 7.33
C GLU A 487 23.79 -18.14 8.74
N LEU A 488 24.71 -17.55 9.46
CA LEU A 488 25.02 -17.95 10.83
C LEU A 488 23.84 -17.71 11.79
N ARG A 489 23.08 -16.63 11.60
CA ARG A 489 21.86 -16.36 12.39
C ARG A 489 20.78 -17.43 12.15
N ILE A 490 20.60 -17.88 10.91
CA ILE A 490 19.67 -18.96 10.57
C ILE A 490 20.01 -20.21 11.39
N TYR A 491 21.29 -20.59 11.39
CA TYR A 491 21.72 -21.79 12.11
C TYR A 491 21.87 -21.57 13.61
N ALA A 492 22.11 -20.36 14.06
CA ALA A 492 22.01 -19.97 15.45
C ALA A 492 20.57 -20.16 15.98
N LEU A 493 19.57 -19.79 15.19
CA LEU A 493 18.16 -20.04 15.50
C LEU A 493 17.82 -21.53 15.50
N ILE A 494 18.32 -22.29 14.54
CA ILE A 494 18.17 -23.75 14.51
C ILE A 494 18.82 -24.39 15.75
N ARG A 495 20.01 -23.94 16.14
CA ARG A 495 20.68 -24.36 17.38
C ARG A 495 19.80 -24.07 18.62
N LEU A 496 19.08 -22.98 18.61
CA LEU A 496 18.15 -22.62 19.68
C LEU A 496 16.79 -23.33 19.57
N GLY A 497 16.59 -24.15 18.55
CA GLY A 497 15.40 -24.99 18.37
C GLY A 497 14.32 -24.37 17.49
N VAL A 498 14.58 -23.25 16.83
CA VAL A 498 13.68 -22.67 15.82
C VAL A 498 13.96 -23.36 14.48
N LYS A 499 13.12 -24.34 14.09
CA LYS A 499 13.39 -25.21 12.93
C LYS A 499 12.62 -24.79 11.67
N GLU A 500 11.45 -24.23 11.85
CA GLU A 500 10.57 -23.87 10.75
C GLU A 500 11.10 -22.67 9.95
N SER A 501 11.22 -22.85 8.62
CA SER A 501 11.72 -21.78 7.75
C SER A 501 10.83 -20.53 7.74
N SER A 502 9.54 -20.69 8.00
CA SER A 502 8.58 -19.60 8.17
C SER A 502 8.84 -18.78 9.43
N GLU A 503 9.15 -19.44 10.55
CA GLU A 503 9.49 -18.78 11.80
C GLU A 503 10.84 -18.05 11.72
N ILE A 504 11.85 -18.72 11.14
CA ILE A 504 13.16 -18.11 10.89
C ILE A 504 13.03 -16.90 9.97
N ALA A 505 12.19 -17.00 8.92
CA ALA A 505 11.94 -15.92 8.00
C ALA A 505 11.30 -14.69 8.68
N ALA A 506 10.30 -14.95 9.53
CA ALA A 506 9.66 -13.90 10.33
C ALA A 506 10.66 -13.22 11.29
N LEU A 507 11.53 -14.00 11.94
CA LEU A 507 12.55 -13.49 12.86
C LEU A 507 13.64 -12.66 12.17
N LEU A 508 14.03 -13.03 10.95
CA LEU A 508 15.11 -12.39 10.20
C LEU A 508 14.63 -11.37 9.16
N PHE A 509 13.33 -11.11 9.08
CA PHE A 509 12.68 -10.21 8.11
C PHE A 509 12.91 -10.63 6.65
N TYR A 510 12.98 -11.93 6.39
CA TYR A 510 13.07 -12.49 5.05
C TYR A 510 11.80 -13.20 4.63
N THR A 511 11.68 -13.52 3.35
CA THR A 511 10.63 -14.44 2.90
C THR A 511 11.01 -15.88 3.26
N PRO A 512 10.02 -16.77 3.50
CA PRO A 512 10.31 -18.20 3.74
C PRO A 512 11.13 -18.83 2.61
N ARG A 513 10.92 -18.39 1.38
CA ARG A 513 11.67 -18.81 0.19
C ARG A 513 13.15 -18.39 0.25
N THR A 514 13.42 -17.21 0.77
CA THR A 514 14.79 -16.72 0.97
C THR A 514 15.53 -17.55 2.00
N ILE A 515 14.88 -17.86 3.13
CA ILE A 515 15.47 -18.71 4.17
C ILE A 515 15.72 -20.13 3.64
N TYR A 516 14.77 -20.68 2.89
CA TYR A 516 14.95 -21.98 2.25
C TYR A 516 16.17 -22.00 1.33
N ASN A 517 16.37 -20.95 0.53
CA ASN A 517 17.53 -20.82 -0.36
C ASN A 517 18.84 -20.77 0.43
N TYR A 518 18.89 -19.99 1.50
CA TYR A 518 20.08 -19.93 2.38
C TYR A 518 20.37 -21.31 2.98
N ARG A 519 19.37 -21.97 3.55
CA ARG A 519 19.53 -23.31 4.14
C ARG A 519 20.02 -24.32 3.10
N SER A 520 19.42 -24.34 1.92
CA SER A 520 19.82 -25.20 0.82
C SER A 520 21.28 -24.95 0.40
N THR A 521 21.66 -23.67 0.26
CA THR A 521 23.02 -23.28 -0.13
C THR A 521 24.03 -23.70 0.91
N ILE A 522 23.79 -23.45 2.19
CA ILE A 522 24.74 -23.83 3.25
C ILE A 522 24.78 -25.33 3.42
N LYS A 523 23.64 -26.03 3.40
CA LYS A 523 23.59 -27.49 3.44
C LYS A 523 24.37 -28.13 2.28
N SER A 524 24.44 -27.47 1.11
CA SER A 524 25.26 -27.96 0.00
C SER A 524 26.77 -27.87 0.25
N ARG A 525 27.19 -26.99 1.18
CA ARG A 525 28.60 -26.79 1.58
C ARG A 525 29.00 -27.64 2.80
N ALA A 526 28.04 -28.34 3.42
CA ALA A 526 28.32 -29.19 4.56
C ALA A 526 29.20 -30.41 4.18
N ARG A 527 30.02 -30.87 5.12
CA ARG A 527 30.80 -32.12 5.01
C ARG A 527 29.89 -33.33 4.92
N ASN A 528 28.85 -33.37 5.77
CA ASN A 528 27.79 -34.38 5.73
C ASN A 528 26.43 -33.67 5.55
N ARG A 529 25.79 -33.84 4.41
CA ARG A 529 24.51 -33.19 4.09
C ARG A 529 23.33 -33.78 4.84
N GLU A 530 23.37 -35.06 5.18
CA GLU A 530 22.23 -35.74 5.79
C GLU A 530 22.08 -35.39 7.27
N THR A 531 23.19 -35.30 8.01
CA THR A 531 23.18 -35.04 9.44
C THR A 531 23.37 -33.56 9.79
N PHE A 532 23.69 -32.70 8.83
CA PHE A 532 24.14 -31.32 9.05
C PHE A 532 23.28 -30.52 10.03
N GLU A 533 21.96 -30.51 9.83
CA GLU A 533 21.06 -29.75 10.71
C GLU A 533 20.97 -30.36 12.11
N SER A 534 21.01 -31.70 12.20
CA SER A 534 21.08 -32.41 13.47
C SER A 534 22.41 -32.16 14.20
N ASP A 535 23.52 -32.08 13.45
CA ASP A 535 24.83 -31.78 14.01
C ASP A 535 24.86 -30.31 14.52
N VAL A 536 24.26 -29.38 13.80
CA VAL A 536 24.12 -27.98 14.25
C VAL A 536 23.34 -27.88 15.56
N GLU A 537 22.29 -28.68 15.73
CA GLU A 537 21.52 -28.72 16.98
C GLU A 537 22.37 -29.19 18.18
N GLN A 538 23.43 -29.91 17.93
CA GLN A 538 24.33 -30.43 18.96
C GLN A 538 25.53 -29.52 19.26
N LEU A 539 25.78 -28.48 18.43
CA LEU A 539 26.93 -27.56 18.60
C LEU A 539 26.92 -26.92 19.98
N CYS A 540 28.08 -26.66 20.49
CA CYS A 540 28.29 -25.99 21.79
C CYS A 540 27.56 -26.69 22.96
N ARG A 541 27.30 -28.00 22.87
CA ARG A 541 26.90 -28.78 24.04
C ARG A 541 28.14 -29.03 24.89
N VAL A 542 28.03 -28.77 26.17
CA VAL A 542 29.10 -29.17 27.12
C VAL A 542 29.13 -30.71 27.09
N ILE A 543 30.15 -31.25 26.42
CA ILE A 543 30.43 -32.69 26.46
C ILE A 543 30.94 -32.97 27.87
N HIS A 544 30.21 -33.72 28.65
CA HIS A 544 30.76 -34.31 29.87
C HIS A 544 31.79 -35.34 29.42
N ALA A 545 33.07 -35.05 29.67
CA ALA A 545 34.06 -36.10 29.66
C ALA A 545 33.69 -37.08 30.77
N GLU A 546 33.45 -38.33 30.40
CA GLU A 546 33.29 -39.46 31.32
C GLU A 546 34.55 -39.64 32.19
#